data_5c2db7646492da73b8c35fac424771bc
#
_entry.id   5c2db7646492da73b8c35fac424771bc
#
_cell.length_a   1.000
_cell.length_b   1.000
_cell.length_c   1.000
_cell.angle_alpha   90.00
_cell.angle_beta   90.00
_cell.angle_gamma   90.00
#
_symmetry.space_group_name_H-M   'P 1'
#
loop_
_entity.id
_entity.type
_entity.pdbx_description
1 polymer ?
#
loop_
_entity_poly.entity_id
_entity_poly.type
_entity_poly.pdbx_seq_one_letter_code
_entity_poly.pdbx_strand_id
1 'polypeptide(L)'
;MGILSSIFGLMGCNAQTARFKTVDAKAFAEVIADTCVVVLDVRTAEEFQAGHIKGALNIDVLKSDFEQKATSGIPEGKTVALYCRSGNRSKKAANALAPKYKVIELGTGYIGWTKEFGTR
;
A
#
# COMPACT_ATOMS: atom_id res chain seq x y z
N MET A 1 -21.23 -13.47 -22.37
CA MET A 1 -21.00 -13.10 -22.32
C MET A 1 -20.95 -12.47 -22.25
N GLY A 2 -20.89 -12.41 -22.20
CA GLY A 2 -20.68 -11.67 -22.01
C GLY A 2 -20.73 -11.12 -21.79
N ILE A 3 -20.79 -10.85 -21.64
CA ILE A 3 -20.67 -10.20 -21.43
C ILE A 3 -20.85 -9.72 -20.80
N LEU A 4 -21.01 -9.55 -20.47
CA LEU A 4 -20.97 -9.03 -19.83
C LEU A 4 -20.48 -8.69 -19.29
N SER A 5 -20.24 -8.78 -19.18
CA SER A 5 -19.61 -8.38 -18.69
C SER A 5 -19.11 -7.76 -18.72
N SER A 6 -19.08 -7.61 -18.85
CA SER A 6 -18.54 -6.89 -18.89
C SER A 6 -18.66 -6.01 -18.88
N ILE A 7 -19.11 -5.76 -18.95
CA ILE A 7 -19.16 -4.84 -18.91
C ILE A 7 -19.37 -4.27 -18.24
N PHE A 8 -19.31 -4.16 -17.77
CA PHE A 8 -19.25 -3.52 -17.11
C PHE A 8 -18.60 -3.07 -16.83
N GLY A 9 -18.48 -3.31 -16.95
CA GLY A 9 -17.79 -2.73 -16.64
C GLY A 9 -17.45 -2.26 -16.52
N LEU A 10 -17.51 -2.14 -16.34
CA LEU A 10 -17.18 -1.56 -16.21
C LEU A 10 -17.18 -0.90 -15.89
N MET A 11 -17.46 -0.71 -15.81
CA MET A 11 -17.40 -0.04 -15.48
C MET A 11 -17.04 0.53 -15.10
N GLY A 12 -17.01 0.47 -15.06
CA GLY A 12 -16.56 1.09 -14.65
C GLY A 12 -16.20 1.46 -14.19
N CYS A 13 -16.15 1.42 -13.99
CA CYS A 13 -15.72 1.87 -13.58
C CYS A 13 -15.49 2.37 -13.05
N ASN A 14 -15.63 2.46 -12.91
CA ASN A 14 -15.37 3.06 -12.46
C ASN A 14 -15.04 3.57 -11.88
N ALA A 15 -15.17 3.64 -11.93
CA ALA A 15 -14.77 4.13 -11.54
C ALA A 15 -14.20 4.49 -10.86
N GLN A 16 -13.99 4.72 -10.61
CA GLN A 16 -13.48 5.10 -10.04
C GLN A 16 -13.13 5.47 -9.06
N THR A 17 -13.06 5.27 -8.74
CA THR A 17 -12.77 6.12 -7.67
C THR A 17 -11.91 5.48 -6.61
N ALA A 18 -12.45 4.81 -5.59
CA ALA A 18 -11.59 4.18 -4.58
C ALA A 18 -10.74 3.13 -5.25
N ARG A 19 -9.50 3.45 -5.43
CA ARG A 19 -8.58 2.60 -6.11
C ARG A 19 -7.79 1.70 -5.20
N PHE A 20 -7.92 1.89 -3.92
CA PHE A 20 -7.20 1.09 -2.95
C PHE A 20 -8.12 0.75 -1.79
N LYS A 21 -7.73 -0.26 -1.03
CA LYS A 21 -8.49 -0.72 0.11
C LYS A 21 -7.73 -0.39 1.39
N THR A 22 -8.44 0.11 2.39
CA THR A 22 -7.86 0.43 3.69
C THR A 22 -8.25 -0.66 4.68
N VAL A 23 -7.29 -1.16 5.43
CA VAL A 23 -7.53 -2.23 6.40
C VAL A 23 -6.87 -1.89 7.73
N ASP A 24 -7.22 -2.64 8.78
CA ASP A 24 -6.59 -2.50 10.09
C ASP A 24 -5.35 -3.39 10.20
N ALA A 25 -4.70 -3.34 11.36
CA ALA A 25 -3.43 -4.04 11.55
C ALA A 25 -3.57 -5.55 11.43
N LYS A 26 -4.66 -6.11 11.94
CA LYS A 26 -4.86 -7.57 11.86
C LYS A 26 -5.05 -8.02 10.42
N ALA A 27 -5.88 -7.33 9.67
CA ALA A 27 -6.09 -7.65 8.27
C ALA A 27 -4.83 -7.42 7.45
N PHE A 28 -4.09 -6.35 7.77
CA PHE A 28 -2.83 -6.06 7.08
C PHE A 28 -1.83 -7.20 7.29
N ALA A 29 -1.75 -7.73 8.52
CA ALA A 29 -0.87 -8.85 8.82
C ALA A 29 -1.19 -10.06 7.96
N GLU A 30 -2.48 -10.31 7.72
CA GLU A 30 -2.90 -11.43 6.87
C GLU A 30 -2.50 -11.22 5.42
N VAL A 31 -2.65 -9.98 4.95
CA VAL A 31 -2.27 -9.65 3.56
C VAL A 31 -0.78 -9.86 3.34
N ILE A 32 0.04 -9.37 4.26
CA ILE A 32 1.50 -9.42 4.06
C ILE A 32 2.11 -10.79 4.36
N ALA A 33 1.32 -11.72 4.87
CA ALA A 33 1.80 -13.10 5.02
C ALA A 33 2.04 -13.76 3.66
N ASP A 34 1.40 -13.26 2.61
CA ASP A 34 1.60 -13.74 1.25
C ASP A 34 2.92 -13.17 0.74
N THR A 35 3.87 -14.05 0.41
CA THR A 35 5.21 -13.63 -0.03
C THR A 35 5.21 -12.92 -1.39
N CYS A 36 4.11 -13.01 -2.13
CA CYS A 36 3.98 -12.28 -3.40
C CYS A 36 3.56 -10.82 -3.21
N VAL A 37 3.22 -10.44 -1.99
CA VAL A 37 2.84 -9.06 -1.67
C VAL A 37 4.08 -8.28 -1.29
N VAL A 38 4.21 -7.08 -1.86
CA VAL A 38 5.32 -6.18 -1.52
C VAL A 38 4.87 -5.28 -0.39
N VAL A 39 5.62 -5.26 0.72
CA VAL A 39 5.33 -4.38 1.84
C VAL A 39 6.13 -3.10 1.66
N LEU A 40 5.46 -1.96 1.68
CA LEU A 40 6.08 -0.68 1.37
C LEU A 40 5.84 0.32 2.51
N ASP A 41 6.93 0.73 3.15
CA ASP A 41 6.92 1.77 4.17
C ASP A 41 7.17 3.10 3.46
N VAL A 42 6.18 4.00 3.49
CA VAL A 42 6.30 5.27 2.74
C VAL A 42 6.71 6.44 3.64
N ARG A 43 7.24 6.13 4.83
CA ARG A 43 7.73 7.14 5.77
C ARG A 43 9.14 7.57 5.38
N THR A 44 9.69 8.49 6.16
CA THR A 44 11.08 8.91 5.95
C THR A 44 12.04 7.77 6.30
N ALA A 45 13.26 7.88 5.77
CA ALA A 45 14.30 6.89 6.06
C ALA A 45 14.60 6.83 7.56
N GLU A 46 14.54 7.96 8.25
CA GLU A 46 14.80 8.00 9.69
C GLU A 46 13.74 7.24 10.47
N GLU A 47 12.47 7.45 10.11
CA GLU A 47 11.39 6.71 10.76
C GLU A 47 11.55 5.21 10.52
N PHE A 48 11.89 4.84 9.30
CA PHE A 48 12.08 3.45 8.92
C PHE A 48 13.19 2.79 9.73
N GLN A 49 14.30 3.49 9.89
CA GLN A 49 15.44 2.95 10.64
C GLN A 49 15.15 2.80 12.13
N ALA A 50 14.28 3.65 12.66
CA ALA A 50 13.90 3.56 14.08
C ALA A 50 13.01 2.35 14.36
N GLY A 51 12.40 1.79 13.33
CA GLY A 51 11.56 0.59 13.46
C GLY A 51 10.62 0.52 12.28
N HIS A 52 10.40 -0.67 11.76
CA HIS A 52 9.51 -0.86 10.61
C HIS A 52 8.97 -2.28 10.61
N ILE A 53 7.96 -2.51 9.80
CA ILE A 53 7.39 -3.85 9.65
C ILE A 53 8.42 -4.71 8.92
N LYS A 54 8.68 -5.90 9.45
CA LYS A 54 9.69 -6.80 8.90
C LYS A 54 9.43 -7.06 7.41
N GLY A 55 10.49 -6.93 6.62
CA GLY A 55 10.42 -7.18 5.19
C GLY A 55 9.99 -5.99 4.35
N ALA A 56 9.70 -4.85 4.97
CA ALA A 56 9.24 -3.68 4.22
C ALA A 56 10.38 -3.02 3.45
N LEU A 57 10.07 -2.57 2.24
CA LEU A 57 10.90 -1.62 1.51
C LEU A 57 10.56 -0.22 2.02
N ASN A 58 11.51 0.70 1.91
CA ASN A 58 11.25 2.08 2.30
C ASN A 58 11.41 3.00 1.11
N ILE A 59 10.35 3.71 0.76
CA ILE A 59 10.39 4.78 -0.25
C ILE A 59 9.57 5.92 0.30
N ASP A 60 10.21 7.06 0.53
CA ASP A 60 9.60 8.22 1.18
C ASP A 60 8.63 8.92 0.21
N VAL A 61 7.34 8.94 0.54
CA VAL A 61 6.32 9.52 -0.33
C VAL A 61 6.43 11.04 -0.44
N LEU A 62 7.14 11.67 0.48
CA LEU A 62 7.33 13.12 0.45
C LEU A 62 8.38 13.57 -0.56
N LYS A 63 9.17 12.64 -1.07
CA LYS A 63 10.17 12.95 -2.09
C LYS A 63 9.53 13.00 -3.46
N SER A 64 10.03 13.90 -4.30
CA SER A 64 9.45 14.10 -5.63
C SER A 64 9.65 12.92 -6.56
N ASP A 65 10.62 12.05 -6.26
CA ASP A 65 10.89 10.86 -7.07
C ASP A 65 10.20 9.59 -6.56
N PHE A 66 9.21 9.74 -5.68
CA PHE A 66 8.53 8.59 -5.09
C PHE A 66 7.97 7.63 -6.14
N GLU A 67 7.18 8.16 -7.07
CA GLU A 67 6.54 7.30 -8.07
C GLU A 67 7.56 6.58 -8.94
N GLN A 68 8.61 7.30 -9.34
CA GLN A 68 9.64 6.71 -10.18
C GLN A 68 10.36 5.58 -9.45
N LYS A 69 10.71 5.80 -8.19
CA LYS A 69 11.39 4.76 -7.41
C LYS A 69 10.49 3.55 -7.20
N ALA A 70 9.22 3.79 -6.90
CA ALA A 70 8.29 2.68 -6.69
C ALA A 70 8.10 1.87 -7.96
N THR A 71 7.88 2.54 -9.09
CA THR A 71 7.62 1.82 -10.34
C THR A 71 8.87 1.14 -10.90
N SER A 72 10.05 1.66 -10.57
CA SER A 72 11.31 1.00 -10.95
C SER A 72 11.61 -0.22 -10.08
N GLY A 73 11.20 -0.16 -8.81
CA GLY A 73 11.57 -1.19 -7.86
C GLY A 73 10.53 -2.27 -7.64
N ILE A 74 9.28 -2.02 -8.02
CA ILE A 74 8.19 -2.98 -7.80
C ILE A 74 7.63 -3.41 -9.14
N PRO A 75 7.69 -4.71 -9.46
CA PRO A 75 7.17 -5.18 -10.76
C PRO A 75 5.67 -4.90 -10.89
N GLU A 76 5.25 -4.60 -12.10
CA GLU A 76 3.83 -4.42 -12.41
C GLU A 76 3.04 -5.67 -12.04
N GLY A 77 1.79 -5.44 -11.66
CA GLY A 77 0.90 -6.56 -11.34
C GLY A 77 1.02 -7.06 -9.90
N LYS A 78 2.00 -6.57 -9.17
CA LYS A 78 2.12 -6.95 -7.77
C LYS A 78 1.07 -6.26 -6.91
N THR A 79 0.73 -6.88 -5.80
CA THR A 79 -0.05 -6.23 -4.75
C THR A 79 0.93 -5.51 -3.83
N VAL A 80 0.67 -4.24 -3.57
CA VAL A 80 1.50 -3.41 -2.71
C VAL A 80 0.72 -3.13 -1.43
N ALA A 81 1.25 -3.59 -0.31
CA ALA A 81 0.68 -3.32 1.01
C ALA A 81 1.52 -2.22 1.64
N LEU A 82 0.95 -1.03 1.80
CA LEU A 82 1.74 0.12 2.21
C LEU A 82 1.21 0.78 3.47
N TYR A 83 2.09 1.49 4.14
CA TYR A 83 1.73 2.18 5.38
C TYR A 83 2.66 3.37 5.63
N CYS A 84 2.14 4.32 6.42
CA CYS A 84 2.95 5.39 6.96
C CYS A 84 2.86 5.34 8.48
N ARG A 85 3.01 6.47 9.15
CA ARG A 85 2.97 6.49 10.61
C ARG A 85 1.54 6.38 11.14
N SER A 86 0.62 7.18 10.60
CA SER A 86 -0.74 7.29 11.15
C SER A 86 -1.84 7.29 10.09
N GLY A 87 -1.51 7.10 8.83
CA GLY A 87 -2.51 6.96 7.78
C GLY A 87 -2.64 8.13 6.81
N ASN A 88 -1.96 9.24 7.04
CA ASN A 88 -2.10 10.41 6.15
C ASN A 88 -1.25 10.30 4.89
N ARG A 89 0.05 10.10 5.06
CA ARG A 89 0.97 9.98 3.92
C ARG A 89 0.67 8.74 3.08
N SER A 90 0.19 7.68 3.73
CA SER A 90 -0.11 6.44 3.03
C SER A 90 -1.25 6.60 2.03
N LYS A 91 -2.21 7.47 2.31
CA LYS A 91 -3.30 7.72 1.36
C LYS A 91 -2.78 8.40 0.10
N LYS A 92 -1.86 9.33 0.25
CA LYS A 92 -1.21 9.95 -0.90
C LYS A 92 -0.46 8.92 -1.74
N ALA A 93 0.30 8.06 -1.07
CA ALA A 93 1.05 7.00 -1.75
C ALA A 93 0.12 6.02 -2.46
N ALA A 94 -0.96 5.64 -1.78
CA ALA A 94 -1.93 4.70 -2.35
C ALA A 94 -2.57 5.25 -3.60
N ASN A 95 -2.96 6.53 -3.57
CA ASN A 95 -3.54 7.17 -4.75
C ASN A 95 -2.55 7.20 -5.91
N ALA A 96 -1.29 7.46 -5.62
CA ALA A 96 -0.27 7.53 -6.66
C ALA A 96 -0.02 6.17 -7.30
N LEU A 97 -0.07 5.10 -6.52
CA LEU A 97 0.30 3.77 -7.01
C LEU A 97 -0.88 2.93 -7.51
N ALA A 98 -2.10 3.28 -7.12
CA ALA A 98 -3.28 2.48 -7.48
C ALA A 98 -3.47 2.29 -8.99
N PRO A 99 -3.09 3.26 -9.86
CA PRO A 99 -3.22 3.01 -11.31
C PRO A 99 -2.38 1.85 -11.83
N LYS A 100 -1.31 1.49 -11.12
CA LYS A 100 -0.38 0.47 -11.61
C LYS A 100 -0.36 -0.80 -10.77
N TYR A 101 -0.88 -0.75 -9.57
CA TYR A 101 -0.82 -1.88 -8.63
C TYR A 101 -2.14 -2.03 -7.91
N LYS A 102 -2.40 -3.24 -7.45
CA LYS A 102 -3.42 -3.44 -6.43
C LYS A 102 -2.82 -2.95 -5.11
N VAL A 103 -3.49 -2.02 -4.45
CA VAL A 103 -2.95 -1.39 -3.26
C VAL A 103 -3.83 -1.65 -2.06
N ILE A 104 -3.21 -2.09 -0.98
CA ILE A 104 -3.84 -2.27 0.33
C ILE A 104 -3.13 -1.32 1.29
N GLU A 105 -3.88 -0.49 1.97
CA GLU A 105 -3.32 0.51 2.88
C GLU A 105 -3.63 0.16 4.32
N LEU A 106 -2.63 0.26 5.19
CA LEU A 106 -2.83 0.11 6.63
C LEU A 106 -3.29 1.46 7.18
N GLY A 107 -4.60 1.60 7.43
CA GLY A 107 -5.19 2.89 7.79
C GLY A 107 -4.74 3.45 9.10
N THR A 108 -4.38 2.60 10.07
CA THR A 108 -3.89 3.05 11.37
C THR A 108 -2.39 3.26 11.41
N GLY A 109 -1.70 2.90 10.33
CA GLY A 109 -0.28 3.11 10.19
C GLY A 109 0.57 2.28 11.15
N TYR A 110 1.84 2.65 11.20
CA TYR A 110 2.78 1.95 12.07
C TYR A 110 2.39 2.05 13.55
N ILE A 111 1.74 3.16 13.94
CA ILE A 111 1.25 3.30 15.31
C ILE A 111 0.26 2.19 15.64
N GLY A 112 -0.71 1.95 14.76
CA GLY A 112 -1.68 0.87 14.97
C GLY A 112 -1.03 -0.50 14.92
N TRP A 113 -0.04 -0.67 14.05
CA TRP A 113 0.69 -1.93 13.95
C TRP A 113 1.40 -2.27 15.27
N THR A 114 2.15 -1.31 15.82
CA THR A 114 2.90 -1.57 17.06
C THR A 114 1.98 -1.74 18.25
N LYS A 115 0.82 -1.09 18.24
CA LYS A 115 -0.17 -1.28 19.28
C LYS A 115 -0.69 -2.71 19.29
N GLU A 116 -0.86 -3.28 18.12
CA GLU A 116 -1.39 -4.64 17.97
C GLU A 116 -0.31 -5.70 18.19
N PHE A 117 0.87 -5.49 17.64
CA PHE A 117 1.90 -6.54 17.56
C PHE A 117 3.20 -6.21 18.29
N GLY A 118 3.36 -4.99 18.79
CA GLY A 118 4.60 -4.57 19.43
C GLY A 118 5.63 -4.11 18.39
N THR A 119 6.81 -3.77 18.89
CA THR A 119 7.87 -3.20 18.03
C THR A 119 8.94 -4.24 17.78
N ARG A 120 8.68 -5.24 17.09
CA ARG A 120 9.75 -6.19 16.83
C ARG A 120 10.31 -6.11 15.47
#